data_21ad7e88982c4851afa63d8610347458
#
_entry.id   21ad7e88982c4851afa63d8610347458
#
_cell.length_a   1.000
_cell.length_b   1.000
_cell.length_c   1.000
_cell.angle_alpha   90.00
_cell.angle_beta   90.00
_cell.angle_gamma   90.00
#
_symmetry.space_group_name_H-M   'P 1'
#
loop_
_entity.id
_entity.type
_entity.pdbx_description
1 polymer ?
#
loop_
_entity_poly.entity_id
_entity_poly.type
_entity_poly.pdbx_seq_one_letter_code
_entity_poly.pdbx_strand_id
1 'polypeptide(L)'
;SYYPKLQISVPFTPATGRRFLLKYENDRDTPLEILKYIKSLATNNRLSSVHITFCEIDEKQIPIREGFLSRETYQFHWKNYNFKDFEEFLGKLSSRKRKAIKKERKVANSFGGKIVQYSGDNITMEHWHYFWKFYQDTGKRKWGAPYLTWEFFEEIHKTMRNDILLVLAFNKGEAIAGALNFVGSKTLFGRYWGATEYHKFL
;
A
#
# COMPACT_ATOMS: atom_id res chain seq x y z
N SER A 1 -25.06 -7.22 11.78
CA SER A 1 -24.38 -6.96 10.51
C SER A 1 -23.06 -6.26 10.74
N TYR A 2 -22.04 -6.53 9.92
CA TYR A 2 -20.74 -5.82 9.97
C TYR A 2 -20.81 -4.44 9.30
N TYR A 3 -21.77 -4.23 8.45
CA TYR A 3 -22.04 -2.97 7.75
C TYR A 3 -23.45 -2.43 8.10
N PRO A 4 -23.66 -1.12 7.93
CA PRO A 4 -22.70 -0.07 7.61
C PRO A 4 -21.80 0.28 8.81
N LYS A 5 -20.57 0.76 8.51
CA LYS A 5 -19.60 1.18 9.53
C LYS A 5 -18.97 2.52 9.15
N LEU A 6 -18.47 3.26 10.13
CA LEU A 6 -17.69 4.46 9.92
C LEU A 6 -16.20 4.10 9.91
N GLN A 7 -15.50 4.49 8.85
CA GLN A 7 -14.08 4.26 8.66
C GLN A 7 -13.32 5.58 8.60
N ILE A 8 -12.39 5.77 9.53
CA ILE A 8 -11.50 6.94 9.60
C ILE A 8 -10.12 6.46 9.17
N SER A 9 -9.72 6.87 7.98
CA SER A 9 -8.45 6.47 7.34
C SER A 9 -8.18 7.35 6.12
N VAL A 10 -6.97 7.29 5.59
CA VAL A 10 -6.76 7.70 4.20
C VAL A 10 -7.51 6.69 3.31
N PRO A 11 -8.43 7.13 2.45
CA PRO A 11 -9.25 6.21 1.65
C PRO A 11 -8.42 5.20 0.87
N PHE A 12 -8.76 3.92 1.02
CA PHE A 12 -8.13 2.80 0.33
C PHE A 12 -6.60 2.69 0.46
N THR A 13 -6.01 3.35 1.47
CA THR A 13 -4.55 3.42 1.64
C THR A 13 -4.16 2.92 3.03
N PRO A 14 -3.44 1.80 3.15
CA PRO A 14 -3.02 1.23 4.42
C PRO A 14 -1.72 1.89 4.93
N ALA A 15 -1.64 3.21 4.87
CA ALA A 15 -0.50 3.98 5.34
C ALA A 15 -0.74 4.52 6.74
N THR A 16 0.26 4.39 7.61
CA THR A 16 0.28 5.02 8.93
C THR A 16 0.42 6.52 8.78
N GLY A 17 -0.33 7.26 9.57
CA GLY A 17 -0.29 8.72 9.59
C GLY A 17 -1.30 9.30 10.57
N ARG A 18 -1.25 10.61 10.74
CA ARG A 18 -2.17 11.31 11.64
C ARG A 18 -3.62 11.17 11.18
N ARG A 19 -4.49 10.92 12.14
CA ARG A 19 -5.96 10.82 11.94
C ARG A 19 -6.68 12.03 12.52
N PHE A 20 -6.07 12.69 13.51
CA PHE A 20 -6.53 13.99 14.01
C PHE A 20 -5.67 15.09 13.37
N LEU A 21 -6.25 15.80 12.39
CA LEU A 21 -5.58 16.91 11.71
C LEU A 21 -5.86 18.19 12.49
N LEU A 22 -4.96 18.52 13.41
CA LEU A 22 -5.10 19.61 14.35
C LEU A 22 -4.35 20.86 13.86
N LYS A 23 -4.92 22.02 14.10
CA LYS A 23 -4.25 23.30 13.82
C LYS A 23 -3.05 23.52 14.75
N TYR A 24 -3.16 23.09 16.00
CA TYR A 24 -2.13 23.22 17.01
C TYR A 24 -1.75 21.84 17.53
N GLU A 25 -0.45 21.50 17.54
CA GLU A 25 0.04 20.18 17.97
C GLU A 25 -0.28 19.83 19.42
N ASN A 26 -0.40 20.84 20.29
CA ASN A 26 -0.67 20.68 21.70
C ASN A 26 -2.17 20.67 22.06
N ASP A 27 -3.05 20.72 21.07
CA ASP A 27 -4.49 20.68 21.30
C ASP A 27 -4.90 19.26 21.73
N ARG A 28 -5.30 19.15 23.01
CA ARG A 28 -5.72 17.88 23.60
C ARG A 28 -7.23 17.71 23.64
N ASP A 29 -7.98 18.78 23.52
CA ASP A 29 -9.43 18.79 23.66
C ASP A 29 -10.14 18.47 22.34
N THR A 30 -9.68 19.02 21.23
CA THR A 30 -10.29 18.79 19.92
C THR A 30 -10.35 17.30 19.54
N PRO A 31 -9.33 16.47 19.73
CA PRO A 31 -9.44 15.02 19.45
C PRO A 31 -10.54 14.33 20.28
N LEU A 32 -10.74 14.73 21.54
CA LEU A 32 -11.76 14.17 22.40
C LEU A 32 -13.16 14.57 21.91
N GLU A 33 -13.35 15.83 21.55
CA GLU A 33 -14.61 16.31 20.97
C GLU A 33 -14.94 15.63 19.63
N ILE A 34 -13.93 15.45 18.77
CA ILE A 34 -14.09 14.67 17.53
C ILE A 34 -14.56 13.26 17.83
N LEU A 35 -13.96 12.57 18.80
CA LEU A 35 -14.36 11.20 19.17
C LEU A 35 -15.76 11.12 19.74
N LYS A 36 -16.16 12.08 20.58
CA LYS A 36 -17.54 12.17 21.11
C LYS A 36 -18.54 12.35 19.95
N TYR A 37 -18.24 13.29 19.05
CA TYR A 37 -19.07 13.51 17.87
C TYR A 37 -19.20 12.27 16.98
N ILE A 38 -18.09 11.59 16.70
CA ILE A 38 -18.06 10.36 15.89
C ILE A 38 -18.89 9.26 16.51
N LYS A 39 -18.81 9.08 17.84
CA LYS A 39 -19.66 8.10 18.58
C LYS A 39 -21.14 8.45 18.47
N SER A 40 -21.48 9.72 18.65
CA SER A 40 -22.85 10.21 18.49
C SER A 40 -23.35 10.00 17.06
N LEU A 41 -22.54 10.36 16.06
CA LEU A 41 -22.86 10.15 14.66
C LEU A 41 -23.12 8.67 14.34
N ALA A 42 -22.29 7.78 14.85
CA ALA A 42 -22.44 6.34 14.65
C ALA A 42 -23.73 5.81 15.29
N THR A 43 -24.04 6.25 16.51
CA THR A 43 -25.26 5.87 17.23
C THR A 43 -26.51 6.37 16.52
N ASN A 44 -26.56 7.65 16.17
CA ASN A 44 -27.72 8.29 15.53
C ASN A 44 -28.02 7.68 14.15
N ASN A 45 -26.98 7.23 13.44
CA ASN A 45 -27.13 6.57 12.13
C ASN A 45 -27.18 5.04 12.22
N ARG A 46 -27.26 4.47 13.42
CA ARG A 46 -27.32 3.01 13.65
C ARG A 46 -26.19 2.26 12.94
N LEU A 47 -24.98 2.84 12.94
CA LEU A 47 -23.79 2.20 12.36
C LEU A 47 -23.35 1.04 13.26
N SER A 48 -22.84 -0.02 12.64
CA SER A 48 -22.40 -1.22 13.37
C SER A 48 -21.13 -0.98 14.19
N SER A 49 -20.27 -0.08 13.76
CA SER A 49 -18.98 0.19 14.40
C SER A 49 -18.29 1.44 13.84
N VAL A 50 -17.31 1.93 14.59
CA VAL A 50 -16.37 2.97 14.19
C VAL A 50 -14.96 2.38 14.18
N HIS A 51 -14.23 2.57 13.10
CA HIS A 51 -12.84 2.12 12.95
C HIS A 51 -11.95 3.31 12.68
N ILE A 52 -10.89 3.46 13.47
CA ILE A 52 -9.78 4.40 13.25
C ILE A 52 -8.56 3.55 12.94
N THR A 53 -8.08 3.57 11.70
CA THR A 53 -7.05 2.63 11.27
C THR A 53 -5.75 3.33 10.89
N PHE A 54 -4.63 2.64 11.12
CA PHE A 54 -3.28 3.10 10.77
C PHE A 54 -2.92 4.48 11.36
N CYS A 55 -3.41 4.78 12.58
CA CYS A 55 -3.03 5.99 13.29
C CYS A 55 -1.58 5.92 13.82
N GLU A 56 -0.98 7.07 14.07
CA GLU A 56 0.31 7.17 14.73
C GLU A 56 0.25 6.61 16.17
N ILE A 57 1.42 6.19 16.69
CA ILE A 57 1.49 5.55 18.02
C ILE A 57 1.06 6.49 19.14
N ASP A 58 1.41 7.76 19.04
CA ASP A 58 1.03 8.80 20.02
C ASP A 58 -0.48 9.09 19.99
N GLU A 59 -1.09 9.10 18.81
CA GLU A 59 -2.53 9.30 18.65
C GLU A 59 -3.35 8.10 19.15
N LYS A 60 -2.84 6.89 19.05
CA LYS A 60 -3.53 5.63 19.41
C LYS A 60 -4.08 5.65 20.84
N GLN A 61 -3.42 6.35 21.77
CA GLN A 61 -3.82 6.38 23.17
C GLN A 61 -5.11 7.18 23.40
N ILE A 62 -5.42 8.14 22.54
CA ILE A 62 -6.60 9.00 22.71
C ILE A 62 -7.89 8.19 22.55
N PRO A 63 -8.12 7.48 21.41
CA PRO A 63 -9.32 6.63 21.28
C PRO A 63 -9.38 5.51 22.33
N ILE A 64 -8.25 4.93 22.74
CA ILE A 64 -8.24 3.87 23.75
C ILE A 64 -8.80 4.38 25.09
N ARG A 65 -8.38 5.58 25.54
CA ARG A 65 -8.93 6.22 26.74
C ARG A 65 -10.42 6.49 26.64
N GLU A 66 -10.90 6.71 25.42
CA GLU A 66 -12.31 6.90 25.10
C GLU A 66 -13.08 5.58 24.87
N GLY A 67 -12.53 4.44 25.25
CA GLY A 67 -13.16 3.14 25.20
C GLY A 67 -13.13 2.42 23.86
N PHE A 68 -12.30 2.87 22.90
CA PHE A 68 -12.05 2.11 21.68
C PHE A 68 -11.12 0.92 21.95
N LEU A 69 -11.40 -0.20 21.28
CA LEU A 69 -10.57 -1.39 21.37
C LEU A 69 -9.36 -1.29 20.45
N SER A 70 -8.17 -1.51 21.00
CA SER A 70 -6.95 -1.58 20.20
C SER A 70 -6.88 -2.90 19.43
N ARG A 71 -6.59 -2.83 18.13
CA ARG A 71 -6.25 -3.97 17.29
C ARG A 71 -4.92 -3.72 16.62
N GLU A 72 -4.12 -4.75 16.49
CA GLU A 72 -2.80 -4.68 15.88
C GLU A 72 -2.73 -5.58 14.66
N THR A 73 -1.99 -5.13 13.65
CA THR A 73 -1.70 -5.88 12.45
C THR A 73 -0.25 -5.65 12.06
N TYR A 74 0.27 -6.47 11.17
CA TYR A 74 1.65 -6.36 10.71
C TYR A 74 1.72 -5.68 9.36
N GLN A 75 2.70 -4.76 9.22
CA GLN A 75 3.14 -4.22 7.95
C GLN A 75 4.63 -4.51 7.78
N PHE A 76 5.06 -4.78 6.55
CA PHE A 76 6.46 -5.01 6.26
C PHE A 76 7.10 -3.71 5.79
N HIS A 77 8.13 -3.26 6.53
CA HIS A 77 8.89 -2.06 6.21
C HIS A 77 10.34 -2.43 5.99
N TRP A 78 10.87 -2.03 4.85
CA TRP A 78 12.30 -2.02 4.63
C TRP A 78 12.83 -0.63 4.92
N LYS A 79 13.84 -0.53 5.78
CA LYS A 79 14.48 0.75 6.14
C LYS A 79 15.83 0.86 5.45
N ASN A 80 16.02 1.95 4.71
CA ASN A 80 17.33 2.28 4.17
C ASN A 80 18.17 2.99 5.26
N TYR A 81 19.23 2.34 5.69
CA TYR A 81 20.22 2.91 6.61
C TYR A 81 21.39 3.55 5.84
N ASN A 82 21.10 4.28 4.78
CA ASN A 82 22.05 4.91 3.86
C ASN A 82 22.92 3.89 3.09
N PHE A 83 22.39 2.74 2.77
CA PHE A 83 23.08 1.78 1.91
C PHE A 83 23.34 2.38 0.53
N LYS A 84 24.58 2.29 0.05
CA LYS A 84 24.99 2.76 -1.28
C LYS A 84 24.38 1.92 -2.40
N ASP A 85 24.27 0.62 -2.15
CA ASP A 85 23.73 -0.35 -3.10
C ASP A 85 23.12 -1.57 -2.39
N PHE A 86 22.60 -2.48 -3.18
CA PHE A 86 21.98 -3.70 -2.68
C PHE A 86 22.98 -4.68 -2.03
N GLU A 87 24.24 -4.67 -2.46
CA GLU A 87 25.27 -5.55 -1.89
C GLU A 87 25.65 -5.09 -0.47
N GLU A 88 25.71 -3.79 -0.22
CA GLU A 88 25.92 -3.27 1.13
C GLU A 88 24.78 -3.67 2.07
N PHE A 89 23.52 -3.55 1.62
CA PHE A 89 22.38 -4.06 2.35
C PHE A 89 22.52 -5.56 2.65
N LEU A 90 22.85 -6.37 1.65
CA LEU A 90 23.05 -7.81 1.82
C LEU A 90 24.17 -8.11 2.81
N GLY A 91 25.21 -7.28 2.85
CA GLY A 91 26.33 -7.38 3.81
C GLY A 91 25.91 -7.31 5.28
N LYS A 92 24.79 -6.62 5.60
CA LYS A 92 24.25 -6.54 6.96
C LYS A 92 23.43 -7.76 7.38
N LEU A 93 23.12 -8.65 6.44
CA LEU A 93 22.35 -9.85 6.73
C LEU A 93 23.23 -11.02 7.11
N SER A 94 22.69 -11.97 7.88
CA SER A 94 23.38 -13.24 8.12
C SER A 94 23.71 -13.94 6.81
N SER A 95 24.78 -14.73 6.79
CA SER A 95 25.23 -15.49 5.60
C SER A 95 24.12 -16.35 4.98
N ARG A 96 23.28 -16.95 5.83
CA ARG A 96 22.14 -17.77 5.38
C ARG A 96 21.10 -16.93 4.62
N LYS A 97 20.68 -15.79 5.19
CA LYS A 97 19.70 -14.89 4.58
C LYS A 97 20.24 -14.29 3.27
N ARG A 98 21.50 -13.81 3.30
CA ARG A 98 22.17 -13.26 2.12
C ARG A 98 22.22 -14.26 0.95
N LYS A 99 22.63 -15.51 1.23
CA LYS A 99 22.65 -16.57 0.22
C LYS A 99 21.25 -16.88 -0.32
N ALA A 100 20.23 -16.93 0.55
CA ALA A 100 18.84 -17.16 0.14
C ALA A 100 18.36 -16.07 -0.82
N ILE A 101 18.51 -14.79 -0.45
CA ILE A 101 18.08 -13.65 -1.27
C ILE A 101 18.81 -13.63 -2.62
N LYS A 102 20.14 -13.86 -2.63
CA LYS A 102 20.90 -13.96 -3.89
C LYS A 102 20.38 -15.07 -4.81
N LYS A 103 20.07 -16.24 -4.23
CA LYS A 103 19.50 -17.37 -4.98
C LYS A 103 18.11 -17.04 -5.53
N GLU A 104 17.23 -16.46 -4.70
CA GLU A 104 15.88 -16.05 -5.10
C GLU A 104 15.91 -15.05 -6.24
N ARG A 105 16.73 -13.99 -6.13
CA ARG A 105 16.90 -12.99 -7.20
C ARG A 105 17.45 -13.60 -8.49
N LYS A 106 18.41 -14.53 -8.39
CA LYS A 106 18.93 -15.24 -9.56
C LYS A 106 17.83 -16.02 -10.26
N VAL A 107 16.99 -16.73 -9.51
CA VAL A 107 15.87 -17.50 -10.06
C VAL A 107 14.81 -16.55 -10.65
N ALA A 108 14.45 -15.48 -9.93
CA ALA A 108 13.51 -14.48 -10.43
C ALA A 108 13.97 -13.87 -11.76
N ASN A 109 15.26 -13.55 -11.89
CA ASN A 109 15.80 -12.96 -13.13
C ASN A 109 16.03 -13.98 -14.27
N SER A 110 15.86 -15.28 -14.01
CA SER A 110 16.07 -16.33 -15.01
C SER A 110 14.78 -16.85 -15.66
N PHE A 111 13.67 -16.11 -15.52
CA PHE A 111 12.36 -16.50 -16.09
C PHE A 111 12.27 -16.37 -17.64
N GLY A 112 13.35 -15.93 -18.28
CA GLY A 112 13.43 -15.80 -19.74
C GLY A 112 12.87 -14.48 -20.30
N GLY A 113 12.46 -13.58 -19.44
CA GLY A 113 11.90 -12.28 -19.78
C GLY A 113 12.72 -11.09 -19.27
N LYS A 114 12.09 -9.94 -19.23
CA LYS A 114 12.68 -8.69 -18.71
C LYS A 114 11.77 -8.02 -17.70
N ILE A 115 12.37 -7.35 -16.72
CA ILE A 115 11.65 -6.51 -15.75
C ILE A 115 12.00 -5.06 -16.09
N VAL A 116 10.98 -4.22 -16.29
CA VAL A 116 11.12 -2.82 -16.68
C VAL A 116 10.43 -1.92 -15.69
N GLN A 117 11.05 -0.80 -15.37
CA GLN A 117 10.50 0.23 -14.48
C GLN A 117 10.05 1.43 -15.31
N TYR A 118 8.86 1.93 -15.01
CA TYR A 118 8.26 3.08 -15.67
C TYR A 118 7.87 4.13 -14.63
N SER A 119 8.13 5.39 -14.90
CA SER A 119 7.72 6.54 -14.08
C SER A 119 7.51 7.78 -14.94
N GLY A 120 6.73 8.74 -14.47
CA GLY A 120 6.46 10.00 -15.18
C GLY A 120 5.91 9.77 -16.58
N ASP A 121 6.49 10.49 -17.55
CA ASP A 121 6.05 10.46 -18.95
C ASP A 121 6.33 9.12 -19.66
N ASN A 122 7.14 8.25 -19.06
CA ASN A 122 7.39 6.90 -19.62
C ASN A 122 6.24 5.93 -19.32
N ILE A 123 5.28 6.31 -18.47
CA ILE A 123 4.07 5.51 -18.22
C ILE A 123 3.07 5.84 -19.33
N THR A 124 2.63 4.83 -20.08
CA THR A 124 1.60 4.96 -21.12
C THR A 124 0.29 4.35 -20.67
N MET A 125 -0.79 4.64 -21.39
CA MET A 125 -2.09 3.99 -21.14
C MET A 125 -2.05 2.48 -21.38
N GLU A 126 -1.20 2.01 -22.30
CA GLU A 126 -0.97 0.59 -22.52
C GLU A 126 -0.40 -0.10 -21.28
N HIS A 127 0.55 0.52 -20.59
CA HIS A 127 1.10 0.01 -19.32
C HIS A 127 0.01 -0.13 -18.25
N TRP A 128 -0.94 0.83 -18.20
CA TRP A 128 -2.11 0.73 -17.31
C TRP A 128 -3.06 -0.40 -17.68
N HIS A 129 -3.28 -0.68 -18.97
CA HIS A 129 -4.08 -1.82 -19.41
C HIS A 129 -3.46 -3.15 -18.98
N TYR A 130 -2.14 -3.31 -19.09
CA TYR A 130 -1.46 -4.49 -18.55
C TYR A 130 -1.68 -4.60 -17.05
N PHE A 131 -1.43 -3.53 -16.31
CA PHE A 131 -1.57 -3.56 -14.85
C PHE A 131 -3.02 -3.79 -14.40
N TRP A 132 -3.99 -3.19 -15.06
CA TRP A 132 -5.41 -3.41 -14.82
C TRP A 132 -5.80 -4.89 -14.94
N LYS A 133 -5.31 -5.58 -15.96
CA LYS A 133 -5.51 -7.02 -16.14
C LYS A 133 -4.99 -7.81 -14.92
N PHE A 134 -3.80 -7.48 -14.41
CA PHE A 134 -3.23 -8.12 -13.23
C PHE A 134 -4.01 -7.81 -11.95
N TYR A 135 -4.46 -6.56 -11.81
CA TYR A 135 -5.27 -6.14 -10.68
C TYR A 135 -6.61 -6.89 -10.64
N GLN A 136 -7.31 -6.99 -11.77
CA GLN A 136 -8.55 -7.74 -11.90
C GLN A 136 -8.36 -9.23 -11.58
N ASP A 137 -7.33 -9.87 -12.14
CA ASP A 137 -7.03 -11.27 -11.91
C ASP A 137 -6.74 -11.55 -10.42
N THR A 138 -5.94 -10.71 -9.79
CA THR A 138 -5.64 -10.82 -8.35
C THR A 138 -6.92 -10.67 -7.50
N GLY A 139 -7.81 -9.75 -7.85
CA GLY A 139 -9.10 -9.58 -7.19
C GLY A 139 -9.98 -10.82 -7.29
N LYS A 140 -10.08 -11.41 -8.47
CA LYS A 140 -10.86 -12.65 -8.71
C LYS A 140 -10.35 -13.85 -7.92
N ARG A 141 -9.03 -13.94 -7.72
CA ARG A 141 -8.41 -15.03 -6.94
C ARG A 141 -8.49 -14.83 -5.42
N LYS A 142 -8.65 -13.59 -4.97
CA LYS A 142 -8.74 -13.21 -3.55
C LYS A 142 -10.15 -12.77 -3.23
N TRP A 143 -11.01 -13.64 -2.81
CA TRP A 143 -12.33 -13.43 -2.15
C TRP A 143 -12.90 -12.00 -2.23
N GLY A 144 -13.24 -11.51 -3.41
CA GLY A 144 -13.92 -10.23 -3.56
C GLY A 144 -13.71 -9.60 -4.93
N ALA A 145 -14.58 -8.66 -5.26
CA ALA A 145 -14.40 -7.83 -6.44
C ALA A 145 -13.33 -6.76 -6.18
N PRO A 146 -12.47 -6.45 -7.14
CA PRO A 146 -11.60 -5.29 -7.08
C PRO A 146 -12.42 -4.01 -6.86
N TYR A 147 -12.05 -3.18 -5.91
CA TYR A 147 -12.81 -1.97 -5.56
C TYR A 147 -12.38 -0.72 -6.33
N LEU A 148 -11.19 -0.70 -6.92
CA LEU A 148 -10.78 0.37 -7.81
C LEU A 148 -11.35 0.12 -9.20
N THR A 149 -11.79 1.18 -9.83
CA THR A 149 -12.30 1.17 -11.21
C THR A 149 -11.21 1.58 -12.19
N TRP A 150 -11.49 1.48 -13.49
CA TRP A 150 -10.53 1.92 -14.52
C TRP A 150 -10.25 3.42 -14.44
N GLU A 151 -11.27 4.22 -14.13
CA GLU A 151 -11.16 5.67 -13.98
C GLU A 151 -10.15 6.09 -12.91
N PHE A 152 -9.97 5.27 -11.87
CA PHE A 152 -8.91 5.53 -10.89
C PHE A 152 -7.53 5.52 -11.54
N PHE A 153 -7.24 4.57 -12.44
CA PHE A 153 -5.95 4.47 -13.12
C PHE A 153 -5.75 5.60 -14.13
N GLU A 154 -6.80 6.01 -14.82
CA GLU A 154 -6.77 7.19 -15.69
C GLU A 154 -6.48 8.47 -14.90
N GLU A 155 -7.11 8.61 -13.73
CA GLU A 155 -6.95 9.80 -12.89
C GLU A 155 -5.55 9.91 -12.29
N ILE A 156 -5.01 8.83 -11.73
CA ILE A 156 -3.63 8.85 -11.22
C ILE A 156 -2.58 9.01 -12.33
N HIS A 157 -2.87 8.56 -13.54
CA HIS A 157 -2.02 8.83 -14.70
C HIS A 157 -1.97 10.33 -15.03
N LYS A 158 -3.11 11.02 -14.99
CA LYS A 158 -3.19 12.47 -15.28
C LYS A 158 -2.55 13.30 -14.18
N THR A 159 -2.82 12.96 -12.91
CA THR A 159 -2.55 13.82 -11.77
C THR A 159 -1.29 13.46 -10.98
N MET A 160 -0.86 12.19 -10.99
CA MET A 160 0.18 11.66 -10.10
C MET A 160 1.26 10.84 -10.79
N ARG A 161 1.33 10.79 -12.13
CA ARG A 161 2.27 9.90 -12.83
C ARG A 161 3.74 10.09 -12.43
N ASN A 162 4.12 11.30 -11.99
CA ASN A 162 5.46 11.60 -11.50
C ASN A 162 5.76 10.99 -10.12
N ASP A 163 4.71 10.69 -9.36
CA ASP A 163 4.79 10.06 -8.05
C ASP A 163 4.50 8.54 -8.12
N ILE A 164 4.61 7.96 -9.31
CA ILE A 164 4.36 6.53 -9.55
C ILE A 164 5.63 5.85 -10.05
N LEU A 165 5.90 4.68 -9.47
CA LEU A 165 6.81 3.69 -10.00
C LEU A 165 6.02 2.43 -10.36
N LEU A 166 5.81 2.22 -11.65
CA LEU A 166 5.18 1.03 -12.19
C LEU A 166 6.25 0.07 -12.68
N VAL A 167 6.29 -1.14 -12.13
CA VAL A 167 7.24 -2.19 -12.52
C VAL A 167 6.47 -3.26 -13.25
N LEU A 168 6.88 -3.58 -14.48
CA LEU A 168 6.25 -4.62 -15.31
C LEU A 168 7.28 -5.69 -15.68
N ALA A 169 6.87 -6.94 -15.61
CA ALA A 169 7.63 -8.08 -16.13
C ALA A 169 7.04 -8.53 -17.46
N PHE A 170 7.91 -8.71 -18.45
CA PHE A 170 7.55 -9.14 -19.80
C PHE A 170 8.18 -10.49 -20.11
N ASN A 171 7.42 -11.37 -20.71
CA ASN A 171 7.90 -12.65 -21.25
C ASN A 171 7.41 -12.78 -22.71
N LYS A 172 8.31 -13.07 -23.64
CA LYS A 172 8.00 -13.20 -25.10
C LYS A 172 7.21 -12.00 -25.67
N GLY A 173 7.48 -10.80 -25.16
CA GLY A 173 6.81 -9.57 -25.59
C GLY A 173 5.52 -9.23 -24.85
N GLU A 174 4.93 -10.17 -24.09
CA GLU A 174 3.72 -9.96 -23.32
C GLU A 174 4.01 -9.57 -21.87
N ALA A 175 3.23 -8.64 -21.32
CA ALA A 175 3.29 -8.31 -19.91
C ALA A 175 2.63 -9.41 -19.08
N ILE A 176 3.36 -10.00 -18.11
CA ILE A 176 2.93 -11.15 -17.33
C ILE A 176 2.73 -10.86 -15.85
N ALA A 177 3.38 -9.82 -15.33
CA ALA A 177 3.25 -9.39 -13.93
C ALA A 177 3.52 -7.90 -13.80
N GLY A 178 3.03 -7.31 -12.70
CA GLY A 178 3.28 -5.91 -12.41
C GLY A 178 3.13 -5.54 -10.95
N ALA A 179 3.89 -4.51 -10.54
CA ALA A 179 3.80 -3.89 -9.23
C ALA A 179 3.58 -2.39 -9.36
N LEU A 180 2.54 -1.89 -8.71
CA LEU A 180 2.26 -0.47 -8.59
C LEU A 180 2.77 0.05 -7.26
N ASN A 181 3.61 1.08 -7.32
CA ASN A 181 4.16 1.74 -6.16
C ASN A 181 3.93 3.25 -6.26
N PHE A 182 3.74 3.90 -5.10
CA PHE A 182 3.70 5.35 -4.99
C PHE A 182 5.00 5.86 -4.36
N VAL A 183 5.54 6.93 -4.93
CA VAL A 183 6.81 7.53 -4.53
C VAL A 183 6.52 8.78 -3.71
N GLY A 184 6.76 8.72 -2.41
CA GLY A 184 6.72 9.89 -1.55
C GLY A 184 8.12 10.49 -1.39
N SER A 185 8.22 11.63 -0.71
CA SER A 185 9.49 12.34 -0.52
C SER A 185 10.59 11.54 0.19
N LYS A 186 10.20 10.59 1.04
CA LYS A 186 11.11 9.75 1.85
C LYS A 186 10.75 8.27 1.84
N THR A 187 9.70 7.89 1.15
CA THR A 187 9.14 6.53 1.27
C THR A 187 8.61 6.06 -0.08
N LEU A 188 8.95 4.84 -0.45
CA LEU A 188 8.32 4.10 -1.53
C LEU A 188 7.23 3.20 -0.95
N PHE A 189 5.99 3.40 -1.37
CA PHE A 189 4.84 2.64 -0.91
C PHE A 189 4.46 1.58 -1.95
N GLY A 190 4.77 0.31 -1.66
CA GLY A 190 4.24 -0.81 -2.45
C GLY A 190 2.74 -0.92 -2.24
N ARG A 191 1.96 -0.80 -3.31
CA ARG A 191 0.49 -0.77 -3.18
C ARG A 191 -0.20 -2.01 -3.69
N TYR A 192 0.07 -2.40 -4.91
CA TYR A 192 -0.53 -3.56 -5.55
C TYR A 192 0.52 -4.35 -6.31
N TRP A 193 0.35 -5.66 -6.31
CA TRP A 193 1.07 -6.59 -7.14
C TRP A 193 0.09 -7.59 -7.75
N GLY A 194 0.34 -7.99 -8.97
CA GLY A 194 -0.44 -9.03 -9.63
C GLY A 194 0.31 -9.66 -10.79
N ALA A 195 -0.10 -10.87 -11.16
CA ALA A 195 0.50 -11.62 -12.25
C ALA A 195 -0.54 -12.55 -12.87
N THR A 196 -0.46 -12.74 -14.18
CA THR A 196 -1.25 -13.72 -14.94
C THR A 196 -0.52 -15.03 -15.14
N GLU A 197 0.80 -15.05 -14.97
CA GLU A 197 1.62 -16.25 -15.04
C GLU A 197 2.37 -16.47 -13.73
N TYR A 198 2.60 -17.74 -13.38
CA TYR A 198 3.40 -18.08 -12.22
C TYR A 198 4.86 -18.31 -12.62
N HIS A 199 5.72 -17.44 -12.10
CA HIS A 199 7.17 -17.65 -12.11
C HIS A 199 7.69 -17.58 -10.69
N LYS A 200 8.52 -18.53 -10.32
CA LYS A 200 9.03 -18.62 -8.95
C LYS A 200 9.84 -17.38 -8.58
N PHE A 201 9.45 -16.71 -7.49
CA PHE A 201 10.06 -15.50 -6.95
C PHE A 201 9.92 -14.23 -7.82
N LEU A 202 9.16 -14.26 -8.91
CA LEU A 202 8.81 -13.07 -9.65
C LEU A 202 7.79 -12.25 -8.88
#